data_039a7b507a089c703bafdab33bb6dffb
#
_entry.id   039a7b507a089c703bafdab33bb6dffb
#
_cell.length_a   1.000
_cell.length_b   1.000
_cell.length_c   1.000
_cell.angle_alpha   90.00
_cell.angle_beta   90.00
_cell.angle_gamma   90.00
#
_symmetry.space_group_name_H-M   'P 1'
#
loop_
_entity.id
_entity.type
_entity.pdbx_description
1 polymer ?
#
loop_
_entity_poly.entity_id
_entity_poly.type
_entity_poly.pdbx_seq_one_letter_code
_entity_poly.pdbx_strand_id
1 'polypeptide(L)'
;MGRSARQLRLVEEHALHELLGRKRSTRLEASGVCVHERFLYVVFDDSRNVAKIERRLRSGDRRHRLLPNRTHRVGFEDVTFHPGLARFLCVLEAMDRPKKPGHYRPRIEEYDEKLRFVGDAWVDLDVARANKGIEGLSHVRRGGIDYVLGLWESSRKRARLPVFQKGVKRWERIATLELPKSVRFDDYSCVSVDGDRIAVASQESSAVWIGRLAKGKLAFEGKGTTYLFPRSSKGRVRYCNVEGVAWMSPRRLVVVSDRCKKRKQSKRCCERDQSIHVFEIPR
;
A
#
# COMPACT_ATOMS: atom_id res chain seq x y z
N MET A 1 -26.47 -21.79 -7.31
CA MET A 1 -25.08 -22.03 -7.79
C MET A 1 -24.23 -20.84 -7.43
N GLY A 2 -23.38 -20.95 -6.39
CA GLY A 2 -22.47 -19.88 -5.99
C GLY A 2 -21.45 -19.65 -7.12
N ARG A 3 -21.33 -18.39 -7.59
CA ARG A 3 -20.25 -18.03 -8.52
C ARG A 3 -18.92 -18.37 -7.86
N SER A 4 -18.13 -19.25 -8.47
CA SER A 4 -16.76 -19.51 -8.06
C SER A 4 -16.04 -18.15 -7.88
N ALA A 5 -15.44 -17.93 -6.72
CA ALA A 5 -14.73 -16.70 -6.46
C ALA A 5 -13.63 -16.51 -7.52
N ARG A 6 -13.59 -15.36 -8.17
CA ARG A 6 -12.57 -15.05 -9.16
C ARG A 6 -11.21 -14.99 -8.48
N GLN A 7 -10.20 -15.58 -9.10
CA GLN A 7 -8.83 -15.54 -8.58
C GLN A 7 -7.92 -14.76 -9.52
N LEU A 8 -6.95 -14.03 -8.94
CA LEU A 8 -5.84 -13.46 -9.69
C LEU A 8 -4.93 -14.60 -10.19
N ARG A 9 -4.21 -14.34 -11.26
CA ARG A 9 -3.17 -15.23 -11.77
C ARG A 9 -1.80 -14.72 -11.37
N LEU A 10 -1.00 -15.52 -10.70
CA LEU A 10 0.42 -15.19 -10.44
C LEU A 10 1.18 -15.19 -11.76
N VAL A 11 1.91 -14.12 -12.03
CA VAL A 11 2.78 -13.96 -13.21
C VAL A 11 4.24 -14.14 -12.83
N GLU A 12 4.64 -13.50 -11.72
CA GLU A 12 6.04 -13.45 -11.30
C GLU A 12 6.10 -13.29 -9.77
N GLU A 13 7.12 -13.88 -9.13
CA GLU A 13 7.32 -13.84 -7.69
C GLU A 13 8.82 -13.89 -7.37
N HIS A 14 9.29 -12.99 -6.51
CA HIS A 14 10.68 -12.91 -6.07
C HIS A 14 10.77 -12.56 -4.58
N ALA A 15 11.71 -13.17 -3.88
CA ALA A 15 12.05 -12.74 -2.54
C ALA A 15 12.81 -11.40 -2.59
N LEU A 16 12.43 -10.45 -1.74
CA LEU A 16 13.06 -9.12 -1.69
C LEU A 16 14.56 -9.19 -1.41
N HIS A 17 14.99 -10.10 -0.55
CA HIS A 17 16.40 -10.26 -0.22
C HIS A 17 17.24 -10.70 -1.43
N GLU A 18 16.69 -11.52 -2.33
CA GLU A 18 17.39 -11.95 -3.57
C GLU A 18 17.52 -10.79 -4.56
N LEU A 19 16.44 -10.04 -4.79
CA LEU A 19 16.46 -8.86 -5.66
C LEU A 19 17.44 -7.80 -5.16
N LEU A 20 17.52 -7.59 -3.84
CA LEU A 20 18.33 -6.55 -3.21
C LEU A 20 19.78 -7.03 -2.88
N GLY A 21 20.15 -8.26 -3.23
CA GLY A 21 21.47 -8.83 -2.92
C GLY A 21 21.75 -8.87 -1.41
N ARG A 22 20.74 -9.20 -0.60
CA ARG A 22 20.85 -9.27 0.86
C ARG A 22 20.79 -10.71 1.36
N LYS A 23 21.24 -10.93 2.58
CA LYS A 23 21.13 -12.25 3.23
C LYS A 23 19.64 -12.57 3.50
N ARG A 24 19.25 -13.82 3.40
CA ARG A 24 17.89 -14.27 3.72
C ARG A 24 17.44 -13.92 5.15
N SER A 25 18.40 -13.74 6.06
CA SER A 25 18.14 -13.33 7.44
C SER A 25 17.84 -11.83 7.60
N THR A 26 18.06 -11.01 6.55
CA THR A 26 17.75 -9.58 6.58
C THR A 26 16.23 -9.42 6.77
N ARG A 27 15.84 -8.57 7.73
CA ARG A 27 14.45 -8.20 7.91
C ARG A 27 14.07 -7.18 6.84
N LEU A 28 13.01 -7.47 6.12
CA LEU A 28 12.45 -6.64 5.05
C LEU A 28 10.92 -6.68 5.19
N GLU A 29 10.40 -6.08 6.26
CA GLU A 29 8.97 -6.02 6.58
C GLU A 29 8.30 -4.97 5.68
N ALA A 30 8.03 -5.40 4.42
CA ALA A 30 7.52 -4.52 3.38
C ALA A 30 6.05 -4.17 3.64
N SER A 31 5.77 -2.88 3.84
CA SER A 31 4.46 -2.33 4.16
C SER A 31 3.78 -1.67 2.95
N GLY A 32 4.54 -1.02 2.08
CA GLY A 32 3.97 -0.31 0.94
C GLY A 32 4.79 -0.38 -0.33
N VAL A 33 4.14 -0.17 -1.47
CA VAL A 33 4.79 -0.13 -2.78
C VAL A 33 4.13 0.89 -3.71
N CYS A 34 4.92 1.68 -4.42
CA CYS A 34 4.42 2.46 -5.55
C CYS A 34 5.23 2.21 -6.82
N VAL A 35 4.59 2.46 -7.96
CA VAL A 35 5.19 2.41 -9.29
C VAL A 35 5.44 3.83 -9.75
N HIS A 36 6.69 4.17 -10.01
CA HIS A 36 7.04 5.44 -10.64
C HIS A 36 8.04 5.21 -11.75
N GLU A 37 7.71 5.66 -12.95
CA GLU A 37 8.48 5.39 -14.17
C GLU A 37 8.74 3.87 -14.37
N ARG A 38 10.01 3.47 -14.49
CA ARG A 38 10.44 2.08 -14.67
C ARG A 38 10.80 1.37 -13.36
N PHE A 39 10.54 1.99 -12.21
CA PHE A 39 10.90 1.44 -10.91
C PHE A 39 9.70 1.20 -10.00
N LEU A 40 9.88 0.26 -9.11
CA LEU A 40 9.07 0.04 -7.93
C LEU A 40 9.82 0.63 -6.74
N TYR A 41 9.12 1.35 -5.89
CA TYR A 41 9.63 1.87 -4.64
C TYR A 41 8.89 1.18 -3.51
N VAL A 42 9.63 0.46 -2.66
CA VAL A 42 9.08 -0.31 -1.54
C VAL A 42 9.57 0.30 -0.24
N VAL A 43 8.64 0.56 0.66
CA VAL A 43 8.91 1.01 2.02
C VAL A 43 8.71 -0.14 3.00
N PHE A 44 9.27 0.02 4.21
CA PHE A 44 9.31 -1.02 5.22
C PHE A 44 8.89 -0.43 6.57
N ASP A 45 8.12 -1.19 7.33
CA ASP A 45 7.70 -0.80 8.68
C ASP A 45 8.89 -0.74 9.65
N ASP A 46 9.77 -1.73 9.60
CA ASP A 46 10.89 -1.87 10.52
C ASP A 46 12.19 -1.15 10.08
N SER A 47 12.18 -0.48 8.94
CA SER A 47 13.38 0.10 8.34
C SER A 47 13.14 1.49 7.77
N ARG A 48 14.18 2.32 7.86
CA ARG A 48 14.21 3.65 7.22
C ARG A 48 14.63 3.59 5.75
N ASN A 49 14.98 2.43 5.26
CA ASN A 49 15.43 2.27 3.88
C ASN A 49 14.23 2.27 2.94
N VAL A 50 14.48 2.68 1.70
CA VAL A 50 13.54 2.52 0.58
C VAL A 50 14.20 1.61 -0.45
N ALA A 51 13.53 0.54 -0.83
CA ALA A 51 14.01 -0.26 -1.95
C ALA A 51 13.54 0.36 -3.27
N LYS A 52 14.52 0.62 -4.16
CA LYS A 52 14.28 0.99 -5.56
C LYS A 52 14.56 -0.22 -6.42
N ILE A 53 13.53 -0.78 -7.06
CA ILE A 53 13.59 -2.05 -7.78
C ILE A 53 13.13 -1.83 -9.22
N GLU A 54 13.91 -2.27 -10.19
CA GLU A 54 13.53 -2.18 -11.61
C GLU A 54 12.34 -3.11 -11.89
N ARG A 55 11.33 -2.64 -12.65
CA ARG A 55 10.04 -3.35 -12.88
C ARG A 55 10.19 -4.73 -13.54
N ARG A 56 11.32 -5.01 -14.18
CA ARG A 56 11.59 -6.33 -14.79
C ARG A 56 11.99 -7.42 -13.78
N LEU A 57 12.17 -7.08 -12.52
CA LEU A 57 12.41 -7.98 -11.38
C LEU A 57 13.52 -9.04 -11.61
N ARG A 58 14.54 -8.73 -12.41
CA ARG A 58 15.62 -9.68 -12.68
C ARG A 58 16.59 -9.73 -11.49
N SER A 59 16.74 -10.87 -10.87
CA SER A 59 17.73 -11.09 -9.81
C SER A 59 19.15 -10.73 -10.30
N GLY A 60 19.94 -10.10 -9.44
CA GLY A 60 21.29 -9.64 -9.78
C GLY A 60 21.37 -8.35 -10.60
N ASP A 61 20.23 -7.71 -10.90
CA ASP A 61 20.23 -6.42 -11.59
C ASP A 61 20.79 -5.32 -10.66
N ARG A 62 21.91 -4.71 -11.06
CA ARG A 62 22.60 -3.65 -10.31
C ARG A 62 21.76 -2.39 -10.11
N ARG A 63 20.62 -2.27 -10.77
CA ARG A 63 19.65 -1.18 -10.60
C ARG A 63 18.73 -1.37 -9.39
N HIS A 64 18.66 -2.60 -8.85
CA HIS A 64 17.99 -2.87 -7.58
C HIS A 64 18.86 -2.36 -6.45
N ARG A 65 18.34 -1.48 -5.64
CA ARG A 65 19.06 -0.83 -4.55
C ARG A 65 18.22 -0.70 -3.31
N LEU A 66 18.81 -0.96 -2.18
CA LEU A 66 18.28 -0.55 -0.89
C LEU A 66 18.94 0.78 -0.52
N LEU A 67 18.18 1.85 -0.60
CA LEU A 67 18.66 3.23 -0.41
C LEU A 67 18.44 3.63 1.05
N PRO A 68 19.49 4.08 1.76
CA PRO A 68 19.33 4.55 3.12
C PRO A 68 18.53 5.84 3.12
N ASN A 69 17.50 5.89 3.93
CA ASN A 69 16.80 7.12 4.21
C ASN A 69 17.38 7.78 5.46
N ARG A 70 17.63 9.09 5.41
CA ARG A 70 18.25 9.84 6.51
C ARG A 70 17.25 10.33 7.56
N THR A 71 16.01 9.91 7.49
CA THR A 71 15.04 10.28 8.52
C THR A 71 15.33 9.54 9.83
N HIS A 72 14.87 10.14 10.93
CA HIS A 72 15.02 9.54 12.25
C HIS A 72 13.88 8.58 12.62
N ARG A 73 12.96 8.32 11.68
CA ARG A 73 11.72 7.60 11.96
C ARG A 73 11.65 6.28 11.20
N VAL A 74 11.00 5.32 11.80
CA VAL A 74 10.57 4.04 11.25
C VAL A 74 9.05 3.98 11.33
N GLY A 75 8.43 2.97 10.75
CA GLY A 75 6.97 2.82 10.75
C GLY A 75 6.34 3.45 9.50
N PHE A 76 6.95 3.24 8.34
CA PHE A 76 6.28 3.55 7.07
C PHE A 76 5.19 2.52 6.80
N GLU A 77 3.96 3.00 6.64
CA GLU A 77 2.82 2.17 6.28
C GLU A 77 2.68 2.02 4.76
N ASP A 78 2.81 3.12 4.02
CA ASP A 78 2.71 3.09 2.56
C ASP A 78 3.44 4.25 1.89
N VAL A 79 3.59 4.16 0.57
CA VAL A 79 4.26 5.16 -0.28
C VAL A 79 3.49 5.41 -1.57
N THR A 80 3.39 6.67 -1.97
CA THR A 80 2.85 7.06 -3.29
C THR A 80 3.69 8.16 -3.91
N PHE A 81 3.68 8.26 -5.24
CA PHE A 81 4.28 9.41 -5.95
C PHE A 81 3.21 10.44 -6.25
N HIS A 82 3.47 11.71 -5.92
CA HIS A 82 2.59 12.85 -6.18
C HIS A 82 3.14 13.70 -7.32
N PRO A 83 2.62 13.57 -8.55
CA PRO A 83 3.18 14.25 -9.74
C PRO A 83 3.21 15.76 -9.64
N GLY A 84 2.14 16.38 -9.12
CA GLY A 84 2.04 17.84 -9.00
C GLY A 84 3.07 18.45 -8.05
N LEU A 85 3.61 17.68 -7.11
CA LEU A 85 4.70 18.11 -6.23
C LEU A 85 6.06 17.57 -6.67
N ALA A 86 6.12 16.66 -7.64
CA ALA A 86 7.30 15.86 -8.00
C ALA A 86 7.96 15.21 -6.77
N ARG A 87 7.14 14.51 -5.93
CA ARG A 87 7.59 13.95 -4.65
C ARG A 87 7.00 12.58 -4.37
N PHE A 88 7.80 11.77 -3.69
CA PHE A 88 7.30 10.61 -2.97
C PHE A 88 6.73 11.06 -1.64
N LEU A 89 5.58 10.53 -1.29
CA LEU A 89 4.89 10.74 -0.03
C LEU A 89 4.86 9.41 0.70
N CYS A 90 5.47 9.35 1.88
CA CYS A 90 5.46 8.18 2.75
C CYS A 90 4.60 8.48 3.98
N VAL A 91 3.57 7.69 4.21
CA VAL A 91 2.76 7.83 5.42
C VAL A 91 3.41 7.05 6.56
N LEU A 92 3.45 7.67 7.73
CA LEU A 92 3.91 7.10 8.98
C LEU A 92 2.71 6.73 9.84
N GLU A 93 2.91 5.68 10.63
CA GLU A 93 1.98 5.28 11.67
C GLU A 93 1.55 6.46 12.55
N ALA A 94 0.35 6.38 13.08
CA ALA A 94 -0.19 7.46 13.91
C ALA A 94 0.61 7.61 15.21
N MET A 95 1.06 8.83 15.48
CA MET A 95 1.91 9.19 16.61
C MET A 95 1.21 10.16 17.56
N ASP A 96 1.64 10.18 18.82
CA ASP A 96 1.23 11.20 19.79
C ASP A 96 1.59 12.60 19.30
N ARG A 97 0.68 13.54 19.49
CA ARG A 97 0.95 14.95 19.23
C ARG A 97 1.75 15.54 20.38
N PRO A 98 2.86 16.27 20.10
CA PRO A 98 3.78 16.77 21.15
C PRO A 98 3.12 17.60 22.25
N LYS A 99 1.98 18.24 21.99
CA LYS A 99 1.26 19.10 22.95
C LYS A 99 -0.13 18.58 23.34
N LYS A 100 -0.47 17.35 22.92
CA LYS A 100 -1.79 16.74 23.19
C LYS A 100 -1.62 15.22 23.37
N PRO A 101 -1.09 14.76 24.50
CA PRO A 101 -0.94 13.33 24.80
C PRO A 101 -2.29 12.60 24.66
N GLY A 102 -2.26 11.37 24.12
CA GLY A 102 -3.48 10.59 23.84
C GLY A 102 -4.25 11.01 22.59
N HIS A 103 -3.77 11.99 21.85
CA HIS A 103 -4.30 12.37 20.53
C HIS A 103 -3.32 11.94 19.44
N TYR A 104 -3.65 10.91 18.71
CA TYR A 104 -2.80 10.34 17.67
C TYR A 104 -3.17 10.89 16.31
N ARG A 105 -2.16 11.16 15.47
CA ARG A 105 -2.33 11.56 14.07
C ARG A 105 -1.29 10.90 13.19
N PRO A 106 -1.66 10.49 11.98
CA PRO A 106 -0.68 10.11 10.97
C PRO A 106 0.15 11.32 10.52
N ARG A 107 1.31 11.03 9.96
CA ARG A 107 2.21 12.00 9.40
C ARG A 107 2.63 11.57 8.01
N ILE A 108 2.80 12.50 7.08
CA ILE A 108 3.35 12.24 5.76
C ILE A 108 4.72 12.90 5.67
N GLU A 109 5.74 12.11 5.36
CA GLU A 109 7.06 12.57 4.98
C GLU A 109 7.14 12.70 3.46
N GLU A 110 7.82 13.76 3.00
CA GLU A 110 7.96 14.13 1.59
C GLU A 110 9.41 13.98 1.16
N TYR A 111 9.62 13.29 0.04
CA TYR A 111 10.94 13.06 -0.54
C TYR A 111 10.96 13.48 -2.00
N ASP A 112 12.06 14.06 -2.46
CA ASP A 112 12.24 14.33 -3.89
C ASP A 112 12.45 13.03 -4.69
N GLU A 113 12.56 13.14 -6.02
CA GLU A 113 12.76 11.98 -6.91
C GLU A 113 14.08 11.24 -6.69
N LYS A 114 15.03 11.87 -5.99
CA LYS A 114 16.29 11.26 -5.55
C LYS A 114 16.18 10.65 -4.15
N LEU A 115 14.97 10.59 -3.59
CA LEU A 115 14.66 10.13 -2.23
C LEU A 115 15.39 10.93 -1.13
N ARG A 116 15.65 12.21 -1.36
CA ARG A 116 16.14 13.11 -0.32
C ARG A 116 14.95 13.68 0.43
N PHE A 117 15.01 13.67 1.74
CA PHE A 117 13.97 14.25 2.61
C PHE A 117 13.80 15.75 2.32
N VAL A 118 12.58 16.17 2.11
CA VAL A 118 12.20 17.57 1.83
C VAL A 118 11.50 18.19 3.03
N GLY A 119 10.67 17.42 3.71
CA GLY A 119 9.91 17.89 4.85
C GLY A 119 8.85 16.87 5.25
N ASP A 120 8.05 17.25 6.25
CA ASP A 120 6.94 16.44 6.71
C ASP A 120 5.76 17.31 7.15
N ALA A 121 4.58 16.73 7.21
CA ALA A 121 3.40 17.41 7.70
C ALA A 121 2.42 16.45 8.36
N TRP A 122 1.71 16.94 9.37
CA TRP A 122 0.61 16.22 9.98
C TRP A 122 -0.56 16.06 9.00
N VAL A 123 -1.23 14.92 9.11
CA VAL A 123 -2.47 14.66 8.40
C VAL A 123 -3.65 15.10 9.28
N ASP A 124 -4.65 15.76 8.71
CA ASP A 124 -5.86 16.19 9.44
C ASP A 124 -6.83 15.01 9.65
N LEU A 125 -6.37 14.06 10.47
CA LEU A 125 -7.11 12.86 10.87
C LEU A 125 -6.73 12.49 12.29
N ASP A 126 -7.64 12.70 13.23
CA ASP A 126 -7.46 12.21 14.61
C ASP A 126 -7.89 10.74 14.69
N VAL A 127 -7.04 9.90 15.25
CA VAL A 127 -7.29 8.47 15.44
C VAL A 127 -7.21 8.11 16.93
N ALA A 128 -7.94 7.05 17.30
CA ALA A 128 -8.13 6.72 18.71
C ALA A 128 -6.93 6.03 19.37
N ARG A 129 -6.01 5.49 18.57
CA ARG A 129 -4.84 4.73 19.07
C ARG A 129 -3.67 4.92 18.10
N ALA A 130 -2.45 4.75 18.62
CA ALA A 130 -1.22 4.85 17.82
C ALA A 130 -1.25 3.92 16.59
N ASN A 131 -1.58 2.65 16.77
CA ASN A 131 -1.55 1.63 15.73
C ASN A 131 -2.87 1.54 14.94
N LYS A 132 -3.60 2.65 14.73
CA LYS A 132 -4.87 2.70 14.00
C LYS A 132 -4.91 3.96 13.14
N GLY A 133 -4.04 3.98 12.15
CA GLY A 133 -3.80 5.12 11.28
C GLY A 133 -4.31 4.93 9.85
N ILE A 134 -3.49 5.39 8.95
CA ILE A 134 -3.63 5.21 7.51
C ILE A 134 -2.73 4.06 7.11
N GLU A 135 -3.35 2.96 6.66
CA GLU A 135 -2.66 1.74 6.24
C GLU A 135 -2.25 1.78 4.75
N GLY A 136 -2.85 2.66 3.98
CA GLY A 136 -2.56 2.80 2.54
C GLY A 136 -2.65 4.22 2.07
N LEU A 137 -1.83 4.58 1.08
CA LEU A 137 -1.75 5.92 0.54
C LEU A 137 -1.70 5.91 -0.99
N SER A 138 -2.55 6.68 -1.66
CA SER A 138 -2.52 6.76 -3.12
C SER A 138 -2.81 8.16 -3.63
N HIS A 139 -2.01 8.63 -4.58
CA HIS A 139 -2.30 9.84 -5.33
C HIS A 139 -3.51 9.63 -6.24
N VAL A 140 -4.35 10.66 -6.37
CA VAL A 140 -5.46 10.72 -7.33
C VAL A 140 -5.65 12.13 -7.86
N ARG A 141 -5.84 12.25 -9.18
CA ARG A 141 -6.15 13.53 -9.81
C ARG A 141 -7.60 13.56 -10.27
N ARG A 142 -8.37 14.59 -9.86
CA ARG A 142 -9.77 14.78 -10.23
C ARG A 142 -10.05 16.25 -10.50
N GLY A 143 -10.74 16.53 -11.62
CA GLY A 143 -11.06 17.90 -12.00
C GLY A 143 -9.85 18.81 -12.14
N GLY A 144 -8.69 18.27 -12.53
CA GLY A 144 -7.43 19.03 -12.62
C GLY A 144 -6.68 19.20 -11.29
N ILE A 145 -7.27 18.78 -10.17
CA ILE A 145 -6.70 18.94 -8.82
C ILE A 145 -6.09 17.62 -8.36
N ASP A 146 -4.93 17.72 -7.74
CA ASP A 146 -4.22 16.59 -7.14
C ASP A 146 -4.64 16.40 -5.67
N TYR A 147 -4.97 15.17 -5.32
CA TYR A 147 -5.35 14.74 -3.97
C TYR A 147 -4.57 13.50 -3.57
N VAL A 148 -4.62 13.19 -2.30
CA VAL A 148 -4.11 11.94 -1.72
C VAL A 148 -5.27 11.21 -1.02
N LEU A 149 -5.51 9.97 -1.39
CA LEU A 149 -6.41 9.07 -0.68
C LEU A 149 -5.62 8.34 0.40
N GLY A 150 -6.12 8.36 1.63
CA GLY A 150 -5.66 7.47 2.68
C GLY A 150 -6.64 6.30 2.84
N LEU A 151 -6.13 5.10 3.09
CA LEU A 151 -6.96 3.99 3.54
C LEU A 151 -6.94 3.96 5.06
N TRP A 152 -8.04 4.30 5.68
CA TRP A 152 -8.15 4.34 7.14
C TRP A 152 -8.90 3.12 7.66
N GLU A 153 -8.19 2.27 8.39
CA GLU A 153 -8.78 1.16 9.13
C GLU A 153 -9.56 1.69 10.34
N SER A 154 -10.86 1.87 10.19
CA SER A 154 -11.71 2.27 11.29
C SER A 154 -12.18 1.03 12.07
N SER A 155 -12.42 1.21 13.39
CA SER A 155 -12.95 0.16 14.28
C SER A 155 -14.33 -0.42 13.90
N ARG A 156 -14.92 0.01 12.78
CA ARG A 156 -16.27 -0.33 12.34
C ARG A 156 -16.37 -1.32 11.18
N LYS A 157 -15.44 -2.24 11.02
CA LYS A 157 -15.48 -3.27 9.94
C LYS A 157 -15.61 -2.74 8.50
N ARG A 158 -15.45 -1.44 8.26
CA ARG A 158 -15.44 -0.83 6.93
C ARG A 158 -14.32 0.19 6.90
N ALA A 159 -13.41 0.04 5.96
CA ALA A 159 -12.44 1.08 5.71
C ALA A 159 -13.11 2.31 5.13
N ARG A 160 -12.57 3.45 5.47
CA ARG A 160 -12.87 4.75 4.90
C ARG A 160 -11.69 5.25 4.12
N LEU A 161 -11.96 6.04 3.12
CA LEU A 161 -10.93 6.67 2.30
C LEU A 161 -11.01 8.19 2.51
N PRO A 162 -10.40 8.73 3.57
CA PRO A 162 -10.22 10.17 3.69
C PRO A 162 -9.41 10.69 2.51
N VAL A 163 -9.83 11.83 1.99
CA VAL A 163 -9.21 12.53 0.86
C VAL A 163 -8.52 13.76 1.40
N PHE A 164 -7.23 13.87 1.10
CA PHE A 164 -6.41 14.97 1.58
C PHE A 164 -5.90 15.83 0.42
N GLN A 165 -5.78 17.11 0.70
CA GLN A 165 -5.09 18.08 -0.15
C GLN A 165 -3.96 18.74 0.63
N LYS A 166 -2.86 19.05 -0.04
CA LYS A 166 -1.73 19.74 0.59
C LYS A 166 -2.13 21.17 0.95
N GLY A 167 -2.18 21.46 2.24
CA GLY A 167 -2.29 22.81 2.78
C GLY A 167 -0.93 23.40 3.13
N VAL A 168 -0.91 24.61 3.65
CA VAL A 168 0.34 25.31 4.02
C VAL A 168 1.09 24.59 5.17
N LYS A 169 0.39 24.13 6.18
CA LYS A 169 0.97 23.53 7.41
C LYS A 169 0.67 22.05 7.60
N ARG A 170 -0.26 21.49 6.85
CA ARG A 170 -0.73 20.10 7.03
C ARG A 170 -1.38 19.57 5.76
N TRP A 171 -1.62 18.27 5.72
CA TRP A 171 -2.50 17.62 4.76
C TRP A 171 -3.93 17.76 5.26
N GLU A 172 -4.72 18.58 4.60
CA GLU A 172 -6.10 18.94 5.01
C GLU A 172 -7.08 17.91 4.46
N ARG A 173 -7.94 17.37 5.33
CA ARG A 173 -8.99 16.46 4.92
C ARG A 173 -10.14 17.26 4.32
N ILE A 174 -10.40 17.06 3.02
CA ILE A 174 -11.45 17.76 2.28
C ILE A 174 -12.71 16.91 2.08
N ALA A 175 -12.56 15.59 2.12
CA ALA A 175 -13.68 14.63 1.97
C ALA A 175 -13.34 13.30 2.63
N THR A 176 -14.34 12.42 2.69
CA THR A 176 -14.15 11.00 3.07
C THR A 176 -15.07 10.16 2.20
N LEU A 177 -14.50 9.19 1.48
CA LEU A 177 -15.26 8.24 0.68
C LEU A 177 -15.51 6.98 1.50
N GLU A 178 -16.69 6.41 1.37
CA GLU A 178 -17.01 5.08 1.91
C GLU A 178 -16.89 4.04 0.81
N LEU A 179 -16.21 2.94 1.07
CA LEU A 179 -16.13 1.82 0.14
C LEU A 179 -17.52 1.28 -0.19
N PRO A 180 -17.78 0.82 -1.43
CA PRO A 180 -19.03 0.19 -1.80
C PRO A 180 -19.41 -0.94 -0.85
N LYS A 181 -20.70 -1.13 -0.57
CA LYS A 181 -21.21 -2.19 0.34
C LYS A 181 -20.81 -3.60 -0.08
N SER A 182 -20.40 -3.80 -1.33
CA SER A 182 -19.91 -5.06 -1.87
C SER A 182 -18.49 -5.40 -1.39
N VAL A 183 -17.73 -4.44 -0.87
CA VAL A 183 -16.39 -4.67 -0.30
C VAL A 183 -16.57 -5.09 1.16
N ARG A 184 -16.28 -6.36 1.42
CA ARG A 184 -16.40 -6.96 2.77
C ARG A 184 -15.14 -7.74 3.04
N PHE A 185 -14.21 -7.15 3.76
CA PHE A 185 -12.96 -7.76 4.17
C PHE A 185 -12.88 -7.83 5.69
N ASP A 186 -12.02 -8.72 6.18
CA ASP A 186 -11.75 -8.88 7.61
C ASP A 186 -10.83 -7.76 8.12
N ASP A 187 -9.94 -7.27 7.24
CA ASP A 187 -9.07 -6.11 7.43
C ASP A 187 -8.93 -5.32 6.12
N TYR A 188 -8.14 -4.24 6.13
CA TYR A 188 -7.82 -3.44 4.95
C TYR A 188 -6.38 -2.97 5.04
N SER A 189 -5.52 -3.47 4.18
CA SER A 189 -4.07 -3.27 4.27
C SER A 189 -3.51 -2.21 3.33
N CYS A 190 -4.08 -2.00 2.14
CA CYS A 190 -3.50 -1.08 1.16
C CYS A 190 -4.51 -0.58 0.13
N VAL A 191 -4.23 0.60 -0.47
CA VAL A 191 -4.99 1.19 -1.58
C VAL A 191 -4.08 1.66 -2.70
N SER A 192 -4.49 1.46 -3.95
CA SER A 192 -3.79 2.00 -5.11
C SER A 192 -4.77 2.50 -6.17
N VAL A 193 -4.49 3.69 -6.70
CA VAL A 193 -5.27 4.31 -7.79
C VAL A 193 -4.39 4.48 -9.02
N ASP A 194 -4.94 4.17 -10.19
CA ASP A 194 -4.34 4.47 -11.49
C ASP A 194 -5.43 4.94 -12.46
N GLY A 195 -5.40 6.20 -12.80
CA GLY A 195 -6.49 6.85 -13.52
C GLY A 195 -7.81 6.73 -12.75
N ASP A 196 -8.81 6.07 -13.34
CA ASP A 196 -10.11 5.83 -12.69
C ASP A 196 -10.17 4.49 -11.95
N ARG A 197 -9.15 3.65 -12.07
CA ARG A 197 -9.11 2.33 -11.41
C ARG A 197 -8.62 2.46 -9.98
N ILE A 198 -9.24 1.72 -9.10
CA ILE A 198 -8.83 1.63 -7.70
C ILE A 198 -8.76 0.17 -7.28
N ALA A 199 -7.72 -0.20 -6.56
CA ALA A 199 -7.53 -1.50 -5.92
C ALA A 199 -7.44 -1.29 -4.41
N VAL A 200 -8.12 -2.13 -3.63
CA VAL A 200 -8.04 -2.17 -2.17
C VAL A 200 -7.74 -3.60 -1.76
N ALA A 201 -6.64 -3.82 -1.06
CA ALA A 201 -6.20 -5.13 -0.61
C ALA A 201 -6.60 -5.42 0.84
N SER A 202 -6.70 -6.70 1.15
CA SER A 202 -6.90 -7.26 2.48
C SER A 202 -5.92 -8.39 2.71
N GLN A 203 -5.16 -8.30 3.78
CA GLN A 203 -4.23 -9.31 4.24
C GLN A 203 -4.98 -10.53 4.77
N GLU A 204 -5.89 -10.33 5.73
CA GLU A 204 -6.62 -11.41 6.40
C GLU A 204 -7.56 -12.14 5.44
N SER A 205 -8.30 -11.41 4.59
CA SER A 205 -9.15 -12.03 3.57
C SER A 205 -8.35 -12.64 2.40
N SER A 206 -7.07 -12.31 2.29
CA SER A 206 -6.18 -12.69 1.18
C SER A 206 -6.85 -12.45 -0.17
N ALA A 207 -7.24 -11.19 -0.39
CA ALA A 207 -8.05 -10.75 -1.52
C ALA A 207 -7.75 -9.30 -1.90
N VAL A 208 -8.13 -8.92 -3.11
CA VAL A 208 -8.14 -7.54 -3.57
C VAL A 208 -9.48 -7.22 -4.21
N TRP A 209 -10.07 -6.10 -3.83
CA TRP A 209 -11.22 -5.53 -4.54
C TRP A 209 -10.72 -4.53 -5.57
N ILE A 210 -11.29 -4.60 -6.77
CA ILE A 210 -10.99 -3.70 -7.89
C ILE A 210 -12.28 -2.99 -8.28
N GLY A 211 -12.24 -1.67 -8.25
CA GLY A 211 -13.34 -0.81 -8.62
C GLY A 211 -12.93 0.33 -9.52
N ARG A 212 -13.84 1.29 -9.65
CA ARG A 212 -13.62 2.53 -10.39
C ARG A 212 -14.07 3.72 -9.57
N LEU A 213 -13.33 4.81 -9.70
CA LEU A 213 -13.75 6.14 -9.29
C LEU A 213 -14.43 6.82 -10.48
N ALA A 214 -15.49 7.56 -10.22
CA ALA A 214 -16.20 8.32 -11.24
C ALA A 214 -15.28 9.36 -11.90
N LYS A 215 -15.44 9.53 -13.20
CA LYS A 215 -14.63 10.47 -13.96
C LYS A 215 -14.83 11.91 -13.44
N GLY A 216 -13.73 12.58 -13.13
CA GLY A 216 -13.74 13.96 -12.64
C GLY A 216 -14.31 14.16 -11.22
N LYS A 217 -14.75 13.11 -10.52
CA LYS A 217 -15.36 13.20 -9.19
C LYS A 217 -14.66 12.32 -8.17
N LEU A 218 -14.75 12.73 -6.90
CA LEU A 218 -14.33 11.93 -5.74
C LEU A 218 -15.50 11.04 -5.29
N ALA A 219 -15.88 10.07 -6.10
CA ALA A 219 -16.97 9.13 -5.82
C ALA A 219 -16.70 7.79 -6.51
N PHE A 220 -17.26 6.71 -5.97
CA PHE A 220 -17.18 5.40 -6.60
C PHE A 220 -18.20 5.26 -7.74
N GLU A 221 -17.83 4.50 -8.77
CA GLU A 221 -18.68 4.09 -9.86
C GLU A 221 -18.87 2.57 -9.86
N GLY A 222 -20.13 2.12 -9.74
CA GLY A 222 -20.46 0.70 -9.73
C GLY A 222 -20.05 -0.04 -8.45
N LYS A 223 -20.12 -1.37 -8.50
CA LYS A 223 -19.89 -2.25 -7.34
C LYS A 223 -18.46 -2.77 -7.26
N GLY A 224 -17.71 -2.72 -8.37
CA GLY A 224 -16.40 -3.36 -8.48
C GLY A 224 -16.46 -4.89 -8.40
N THR A 225 -15.29 -5.51 -8.31
CA THR A 225 -15.14 -6.98 -8.27
C THR A 225 -14.06 -7.35 -7.28
N THR A 226 -14.34 -8.32 -6.40
CA THR A 226 -13.34 -8.92 -5.52
C THR A 226 -12.69 -10.12 -6.19
N TYR A 227 -11.36 -10.16 -6.10
CA TYR A 227 -10.52 -11.26 -6.56
C TYR A 227 -9.75 -11.83 -5.38
N LEU A 228 -9.71 -13.16 -5.25
CA LEU A 228 -8.85 -13.82 -4.31
C LEU A 228 -7.41 -13.88 -4.84
N PHE A 229 -6.42 -13.76 -3.97
CA PHE A 229 -5.07 -14.20 -4.31
C PHE A 229 -5.07 -15.72 -4.52
N PRO A 230 -4.14 -16.27 -5.34
CA PRO A 230 -4.13 -17.69 -5.66
C PRO A 230 -4.09 -18.57 -4.40
N ARG A 231 -4.95 -19.58 -4.39
CA ARG A 231 -5.05 -20.56 -3.31
C ARG A 231 -4.24 -21.82 -3.65
N SER A 232 -3.97 -22.67 -2.65
CA SER A 232 -3.45 -24.01 -2.91
C SER A 232 -4.52 -24.86 -3.62
N SER A 233 -4.12 -26.04 -4.15
CA SER A 233 -5.06 -27.02 -4.73
C SER A 233 -6.17 -27.46 -3.77
N LYS A 234 -5.92 -27.34 -2.45
CA LYS A 234 -6.90 -27.60 -1.38
C LYS A 234 -7.66 -26.35 -0.92
N GLY A 235 -7.66 -25.26 -1.70
CA GLY A 235 -8.36 -24.01 -1.41
C GLY A 235 -7.75 -23.17 -0.27
N ARG A 236 -6.59 -23.54 0.27
CA ARG A 236 -5.99 -22.87 1.44
C ARG A 236 -5.25 -21.58 1.05
N VAL A 237 -5.28 -20.58 1.93
CA VAL A 237 -4.56 -19.31 1.78
C VAL A 237 -3.06 -19.54 1.65
N ARG A 238 -2.40 -18.78 0.77
CA ARG A 238 -0.95 -18.79 0.53
C ARG A 238 -0.33 -17.40 0.66
N TYR A 239 -1.07 -16.36 0.39
CA TYR A 239 -0.67 -14.96 0.44
C TYR A 239 -1.33 -14.32 1.67
N CYS A 240 -0.67 -14.42 2.80
CA CYS A 240 -1.23 -14.07 4.11
C CYS A 240 -0.69 -12.74 4.68
N ASN A 241 0.33 -12.18 4.05
CA ASN A 241 1.05 -11.02 4.57
C ASN A 241 1.11 -9.90 3.51
N VAL A 242 0.07 -9.79 2.70
CA VAL A 242 -0.01 -8.75 1.66
C VAL A 242 -0.32 -7.43 2.32
N GLU A 243 0.62 -6.48 2.25
CA GLU A 243 0.45 -5.16 2.84
C GLU A 243 0.48 -4.03 1.82
N GLY A 244 1.28 -4.12 0.75
CA GLY A 244 1.32 -3.10 -0.30
C GLY A 244 0.77 -3.58 -1.64
N VAL A 245 0.04 -2.72 -2.37
CA VAL A 245 -0.41 -2.96 -3.75
C VAL A 245 -0.22 -1.74 -4.63
N ALA A 246 0.24 -1.94 -5.87
CA ALA A 246 0.27 -0.87 -6.88
C ALA A 246 -0.06 -1.40 -8.28
N TRP A 247 -0.59 -0.52 -9.12
CA TRP A 247 -0.83 -0.83 -10.53
C TRP A 247 0.47 -0.80 -11.33
N MET A 248 0.83 -1.91 -11.98
CA MET A 248 1.91 -1.95 -12.96
C MET A 248 1.40 -1.69 -14.39
N SER A 249 0.17 -2.07 -14.67
CA SER A 249 -0.49 -1.88 -15.97
C SER A 249 -2.01 -2.01 -15.79
N PRO A 250 -2.81 -1.79 -16.85
CA PRO A 250 -4.28 -1.93 -16.78
C PRO A 250 -4.78 -3.25 -16.21
N ARG A 251 -3.97 -4.30 -16.27
CA ARG A 251 -4.36 -5.66 -15.84
C ARG A 251 -3.35 -6.33 -14.92
N ARG A 252 -2.33 -5.61 -14.47
CA ARG A 252 -1.30 -6.17 -13.58
C ARG A 252 -1.16 -5.33 -12.33
N LEU A 253 -1.15 -6.01 -11.21
CA LEU A 253 -0.84 -5.47 -9.89
C LEU A 253 0.51 -6.01 -9.45
N VAL A 254 1.34 -5.15 -8.89
CA VAL A 254 2.47 -5.56 -8.04
C VAL A 254 2.00 -5.50 -6.60
N VAL A 255 2.43 -6.47 -5.82
CA VAL A 255 2.05 -6.63 -4.42
C VAL A 255 3.31 -6.96 -3.63
N VAL A 256 3.45 -6.40 -2.45
CA VAL A 256 4.52 -6.74 -1.50
C VAL A 256 3.95 -7.42 -0.27
N SER A 257 4.73 -8.32 0.29
CA SER A 257 4.36 -9.07 1.49
C SER A 257 5.32 -8.79 2.62
N ASP A 258 4.73 -8.50 3.79
CA ASP A 258 5.42 -8.41 5.07
C ASP A 258 5.97 -9.76 5.53
N ARG A 259 6.72 -9.74 6.61
CA ARG A 259 7.32 -10.90 7.25
C ARG A 259 6.28 -11.77 7.95
N CYS A 260 6.42 -13.06 7.78
CA CYS A 260 5.57 -14.05 8.44
C CYS A 260 5.70 -14.02 9.98
N LYS A 261 4.57 -13.96 10.66
CA LYS A 261 4.45 -14.10 12.11
C LYS A 261 4.44 -15.59 12.49
N LYS A 262 5.61 -16.25 12.43
CA LYS A 262 5.80 -17.71 12.53
C LYS A 262 4.97 -18.44 13.60
N ARG A 263 4.71 -17.80 14.75
CA ARG A 263 3.91 -18.40 15.84
C ARG A 263 2.40 -18.34 15.59
N LYS A 264 1.93 -17.53 14.66
CA LYS A 264 0.49 -17.27 14.41
C LYS A 264 0.04 -17.70 13.02
N GLN A 265 0.98 -18.00 12.11
CA GLN A 265 0.68 -18.27 10.72
C GLN A 265 1.20 -19.64 10.27
N SER A 266 0.55 -20.22 9.26
CA SER A 266 0.95 -21.49 8.69
C SER A 266 2.27 -21.38 7.90
N LYS A 267 3.00 -22.51 7.78
CA LYS A 267 4.23 -22.58 6.96
C LYS A 267 4.03 -22.03 5.53
N ARG A 268 2.87 -22.26 4.93
CA ARG A 268 2.53 -21.77 3.59
C ARG A 268 2.54 -20.23 3.47
N CYS A 269 2.13 -19.54 4.53
CA CYS A 269 2.19 -18.08 4.58
C CYS A 269 3.62 -17.58 4.65
N CYS A 270 4.49 -18.35 5.35
CA CYS A 270 5.89 -17.99 5.52
C CYS A 270 6.76 -18.29 4.30
N GLU A 271 6.29 -19.10 3.37
CA GLU A 271 6.99 -19.38 2.10
C GLU A 271 6.98 -18.17 1.14
N ARG A 272 6.08 -17.22 1.37
CA ARG A 272 5.84 -16.05 0.49
C ARG A 272 5.90 -14.73 1.23
N ASP A 273 6.52 -14.73 2.40
CA ASP A 273 6.79 -13.52 3.13
C ASP A 273 7.98 -12.75 2.52
N GLN A 274 8.09 -11.47 2.86
CA GLN A 274 9.18 -10.59 2.42
C GLN A 274 9.45 -10.69 0.91
N SER A 275 8.38 -10.67 0.13
CA SER A 275 8.42 -10.96 -1.31
C SER A 275 7.67 -9.92 -2.13
N ILE A 276 8.02 -9.82 -3.40
CA ILE A 276 7.30 -9.10 -4.43
C ILE A 276 6.57 -10.13 -5.30
N HIS A 277 5.29 -9.86 -5.59
CA HIS A 277 4.46 -10.68 -6.43
C HIS A 277 3.83 -9.83 -7.54
N VAL A 278 3.80 -10.33 -8.76
CA VAL A 278 3.05 -9.71 -9.85
C VAL A 278 1.86 -10.58 -10.19
N PHE A 279 0.68 -10.00 -10.06
CA PHE A 279 -0.57 -10.68 -10.37
C PHE A 279 -1.25 -10.09 -11.60
N GLU A 280 -1.87 -10.92 -12.39
CA GLU A 280 -2.70 -10.52 -13.50
C GLU A 280 -4.19 -10.73 -13.18
N ILE A 281 -5.00 -9.72 -13.54
CA ILE A 281 -6.46 -9.78 -13.45
C ILE A 281 -6.97 -10.60 -14.64
N PRO A 282 -7.72 -11.71 -14.44
CA PRO A 282 -8.28 -12.50 -15.51
C PRO A 282 -9.25 -11.68 -16.37
N ARG A 283 -9.42 -12.09 -17.63
CA ARG A 283 -10.38 -11.51 -18.59
C ARG A 283 -11.82 -11.79 -18.20
#